data_f6a43c81b48e1ac11852d8843713701b
#
_entry.id   f6a43c81b48e1ac11852d8843713701b
#
_cell.length_a   1.000
_cell.length_b   1.000
_cell.length_c   1.000
_cell.angle_alpha   90.00
_cell.angle_beta   90.00
_cell.angle_gamma   90.00
#
_symmetry.space_group_name_H-M   'P 1'
#
loop_
_entity.id
_entity.type
_entity.pdbx_description
1 polymer ?
#
loop_
_entity_poly.entity_id
_entity_poly.type
_entity_poly.pdbx_seq_one_letter_code
_entity_poly.pdbx_strand_id
1 'polypeptide(L)'
;MAVKLRLTRMGRRHRPFFRLNAVDSRTPRDGKIIEKLGHYDPLEKDTTKQLVLNRERIEFWLGQGAVPSDTVSEILLRNGIKHKYAEEKAARMAQARKLAHAKGRLFTKTERVLAEKKKAAEEAAAAAAAAEAKPAEAKPEGA
;
A
#
# COMPACT_ATOMS: atom_id res chain seq x y z
N MET A 1 -13.73 -19.19 18.17
CA MET A 1 -14.00 -17.75 17.97
C MET A 1 -12.89 -17.15 17.12
N ALA A 2 -13.20 -16.37 16.10
CA ALA A 2 -12.18 -15.72 15.27
C ALA A 2 -11.82 -14.37 15.90
N VAL A 3 -10.57 -14.20 16.32
CA VAL A 3 -10.06 -12.95 16.89
C VAL A 3 -9.51 -12.07 15.77
N LYS A 4 -9.78 -10.77 15.83
CA LYS A 4 -9.22 -9.76 14.93
C LYS A 4 -8.42 -8.72 15.71
N LEU A 5 -7.30 -8.30 15.12
CA LEU A 5 -6.53 -7.16 15.60
C LEU A 5 -6.94 -5.92 14.80
N ARG A 6 -7.50 -4.94 15.47
CA ARG A 6 -7.97 -3.71 14.79
C ARG A 6 -7.76 -2.46 15.61
N LEU A 7 -7.75 -1.32 14.94
CA LEU A 7 -7.71 -0.01 15.55
C LEU A 7 -9.12 0.43 15.90
N THR A 8 -9.31 0.84 17.15
CA THR A 8 -10.53 1.51 17.63
C THR A 8 -10.22 2.99 17.73
N ARG A 9 -11.04 3.84 17.07
CA ARG A 9 -10.87 5.28 17.13
C ARG A 9 -11.35 5.80 18.48
N MET A 10 -10.54 6.62 19.08
CA MET A 10 -10.78 7.35 20.32
C MET A 10 -10.41 8.82 20.11
N GLY A 11 -10.50 9.62 21.16
CA GLY A 11 -10.18 11.04 21.09
C GLY A 11 -11.34 11.91 20.65
N ARG A 12 -11.10 13.22 20.53
CA ARG A 12 -12.11 14.22 20.18
C ARG A 12 -12.19 14.46 18.67
N ARG A 13 -13.16 15.30 18.25
CA ARG A 13 -13.54 15.54 16.84
C ARG A 13 -12.35 15.80 15.92
N HIS A 14 -11.45 16.69 16.22
CA HIS A 14 -10.31 17.06 15.36
C HIS A 14 -8.95 16.50 15.82
N ARG A 15 -8.94 15.63 16.86
CA ARG A 15 -7.74 14.95 17.35
C ARG A 15 -7.99 13.44 17.42
N PRO A 16 -7.81 12.72 16.31
CA PRO A 16 -7.95 11.28 16.29
C PRO A 16 -6.82 10.64 17.11
N PHE A 17 -7.21 9.66 17.93
CA PHE A 17 -6.32 8.79 18.67
C PHE A 17 -6.81 7.37 18.47
N PHE A 18 -5.91 6.44 18.25
CA PHE A 18 -6.28 5.06 17.94
C PHE A 18 -5.70 4.12 18.99
N ARG A 19 -6.51 3.14 19.39
CA ARG A 19 -6.08 2.07 20.27
C ARG A 19 -6.07 0.77 19.49
N LEU A 20 -4.96 0.03 19.56
CA LEU A 20 -4.84 -1.30 18.99
C LEU A 20 -5.39 -2.31 19.99
N ASN A 21 -6.37 -3.09 19.58
CA ASN A 21 -7.08 -4.03 20.42
C ASN A 21 -7.23 -5.39 19.72
N ALA A 22 -7.20 -6.46 20.52
CA ALA A 22 -7.72 -7.76 20.14
C ALA A 22 -9.22 -7.79 20.44
N VAL A 23 -10.02 -8.16 19.46
CA VAL A 23 -11.50 -8.20 19.56
C VAL A 23 -12.04 -9.43 18.85
N ASP A 24 -13.24 -9.88 19.23
CA ASP A 24 -13.96 -10.89 18.45
C ASP A 24 -14.36 -10.29 17.09
N SER A 25 -14.27 -11.10 16.03
CA SER A 25 -14.60 -10.69 14.66
C SER A 25 -16.04 -10.19 14.50
N ARG A 26 -16.95 -10.67 15.31
CA ARG A 26 -18.38 -10.32 15.31
C ARG A 26 -18.69 -9.03 16.07
N THR A 27 -17.78 -8.58 16.93
CA THR A 27 -18.00 -7.40 17.76
C THR A 27 -18.00 -6.12 16.92
N PRO A 28 -18.93 -5.18 17.11
CA PRO A 28 -18.94 -3.88 16.44
C PRO A 28 -17.67 -3.08 16.79
N ARG A 29 -17.38 -2.02 16.02
CA ARG A 29 -16.14 -1.23 16.15
C ARG A 29 -15.84 -0.78 17.57
N ASP A 30 -16.84 -0.32 18.28
CA ASP A 30 -16.74 0.26 19.62
C ASP A 30 -17.20 -0.71 20.73
N GLY A 31 -17.34 -1.99 20.39
CA GLY A 31 -17.82 -3.04 21.31
C GLY A 31 -16.74 -3.59 22.25
N LYS A 32 -17.08 -4.70 22.91
CA LYS A 32 -16.23 -5.35 23.90
C LYS A 32 -14.85 -5.70 23.36
N ILE A 33 -13.82 -5.30 24.08
CA ILE A 33 -12.43 -5.56 23.81
C ILE A 33 -11.98 -6.77 24.64
N ILE A 34 -11.24 -7.69 24.02
CA ILE A 34 -10.64 -8.83 24.73
C ILE A 34 -9.37 -8.34 25.45
N GLU A 35 -8.47 -7.69 24.71
CA GLU A 35 -7.21 -7.20 25.25
C GLU A 35 -6.74 -5.93 24.52
N LYS A 36 -6.12 -5.01 25.25
CA LYS A 36 -5.47 -3.82 24.70
C LYS A 36 -4.01 -4.14 24.39
N LEU A 37 -3.60 -3.95 23.14
CA LEU A 37 -2.27 -4.29 22.65
C LEU A 37 -1.36 -3.09 22.42
N GLY A 38 -1.93 -1.88 22.40
CA GLY A 38 -1.16 -0.67 22.18
C GLY A 38 -2.02 0.53 21.81
N HIS A 39 -1.34 1.59 21.36
CA HIS A 39 -2.00 2.78 20.85
C HIS A 39 -1.19 3.43 19.73
N TYR A 40 -1.88 4.22 18.91
CA TYR A 40 -1.32 5.00 17.82
C TYR A 40 -1.89 6.42 17.84
N ASP A 41 -1.03 7.41 18.00
CA ASP A 41 -1.37 8.84 17.88
C ASP A 41 -0.74 9.41 16.61
N PRO A 42 -1.52 9.68 15.55
CA PRO A 42 -0.98 10.19 14.29
C PRO A 42 -0.51 11.66 14.37
N LEU A 43 -0.90 12.40 15.40
CA LEU A 43 -0.60 13.82 15.57
C LEU A 43 0.64 14.08 16.44
N GLU A 44 1.17 13.03 17.06
CA GLU A 44 2.38 13.15 17.88
C GLU A 44 3.60 13.38 16.99
N LYS A 45 4.45 14.33 17.35
CA LYS A 45 5.66 14.67 16.62
C LYS A 45 6.78 13.65 16.83
N ASP A 46 6.85 13.09 18.02
CA ASP A 46 7.86 12.10 18.40
C ASP A 46 7.46 10.72 17.88
N THR A 47 8.21 10.18 16.95
CA THR A 47 7.95 8.86 16.33
C THR A 47 7.89 7.72 17.37
N THR A 48 8.69 7.82 18.43
CA THR A 48 8.71 6.82 19.50
C THR A 48 7.45 6.82 20.37
N LYS A 49 6.85 7.98 20.56
CA LYS A 49 5.60 8.14 21.32
C LYS A 49 4.36 7.96 20.45
N GLN A 50 4.50 8.19 19.14
CA GLN A 50 3.43 8.06 18.17
C GLN A 50 2.83 6.65 18.17
N LEU A 51 3.66 5.63 18.37
CA LEU A 51 3.24 4.25 18.32
C LEU A 51 3.84 3.46 19.48
N VAL A 52 2.99 3.00 20.36
CA VAL A 52 3.36 2.10 21.47
C VAL A 52 2.66 0.77 21.28
N LEU A 53 3.46 -0.30 21.15
CA LEU A 53 2.99 -1.67 20.90
C LEU A 53 3.54 -2.62 21.96
N ASN A 54 2.68 -3.49 22.49
CA ASN A 54 3.09 -4.63 23.29
C ASN A 54 3.39 -5.81 22.34
N ARG A 55 4.68 -5.98 21.98
CA ARG A 55 5.12 -6.98 21.00
C ARG A 55 4.78 -8.39 21.42
N GLU A 56 5.06 -8.76 22.65
CA GLU A 56 4.84 -10.11 23.19
C GLU A 56 3.38 -10.54 23.05
N ARG A 57 2.46 -9.63 23.41
CA ARG A 57 1.02 -9.93 23.32
C ARG A 57 0.51 -9.96 21.90
N ILE A 58 1.07 -9.14 21.01
CA ILE A 58 0.71 -9.14 19.59
C ILE A 58 1.17 -10.46 18.95
N GLU A 59 2.40 -10.88 19.19
CA GLU A 59 2.95 -12.14 18.68
C GLU A 59 2.18 -13.34 19.20
N PHE A 60 1.81 -13.33 20.48
CA PHE A 60 0.93 -14.35 21.06
C PHE A 60 -0.39 -14.47 20.30
N TRP A 61 -1.09 -13.34 20.06
CA TRP A 61 -2.37 -13.37 19.35
C TRP A 61 -2.22 -13.78 17.88
N LEU A 62 -1.16 -13.35 17.22
CA LEU A 62 -0.84 -13.78 15.84
C LEU A 62 -0.56 -15.29 15.79
N GLY A 63 0.14 -15.83 16.77
CA GLY A 63 0.38 -17.28 16.93
C GLY A 63 -0.92 -18.07 17.16
N GLN A 64 -1.89 -17.49 17.88
CA GLN A 64 -3.23 -18.07 18.06
C GLN A 64 -4.13 -17.93 16.80
N GLY A 65 -3.62 -17.34 15.72
CA GLY A 65 -4.37 -17.20 14.48
C GLY A 65 -5.26 -15.94 14.42
N ALA A 66 -5.00 -14.90 15.21
CA ALA A 66 -5.69 -13.63 15.09
C ALA A 66 -5.37 -12.95 13.76
N VAL A 67 -6.40 -12.46 13.07
CA VAL A 67 -6.26 -11.81 11.77
C VAL A 67 -6.15 -10.29 11.96
N PRO A 68 -5.02 -9.67 11.59
CA PRO A 68 -4.89 -8.22 11.64
C PRO A 68 -5.70 -7.56 10.52
N SER A 69 -6.26 -6.38 10.78
CA SER A 69 -6.82 -5.53 9.73
C SER A 69 -5.70 -5.00 8.83
N ASP A 70 -6.01 -4.54 7.62
CA ASP A 70 -5.02 -4.06 6.65
C ASP A 70 -4.11 -2.98 7.21
N THR A 71 -4.67 -1.98 7.87
CA THR A 71 -3.91 -0.89 8.50
C THR A 71 -3.00 -1.41 9.63
N VAL A 72 -3.51 -2.32 10.47
CA VAL A 72 -2.71 -2.94 11.54
C VAL A 72 -1.58 -3.77 10.94
N SER A 73 -1.85 -4.54 9.89
CA SER A 73 -0.85 -5.33 9.17
C SER A 73 0.32 -4.45 8.69
N GLU A 74 0.03 -3.29 8.09
CA GLU A 74 1.06 -2.33 7.65
C GLU A 74 1.87 -1.75 8.82
N ILE A 75 1.20 -1.38 9.92
CA ILE A 75 1.87 -0.88 11.13
C ILE A 75 2.80 -1.95 11.71
N LEU A 76 2.36 -3.19 11.80
CA LEU A 76 3.16 -4.30 12.33
C LEU A 76 4.39 -4.57 11.45
N LEU A 77 4.23 -4.58 10.12
CA LEU A 77 5.34 -4.75 9.19
C LEU A 77 6.39 -3.63 9.30
N ARG A 78 5.97 -2.37 9.42
CA ARG A 78 6.88 -1.23 9.62
C ARG A 78 7.69 -1.36 10.91
N ASN A 79 7.13 -2.03 11.93
CA ASN A 79 7.80 -2.28 13.22
C ASN A 79 8.54 -3.62 13.27
N GLY A 80 8.67 -4.31 12.12
CA GLY A 80 9.44 -5.55 12.00
C GLY A 80 8.73 -6.80 12.51
N ILE A 81 7.43 -6.74 12.81
CA ILE A 81 6.61 -7.90 13.20
C ILE A 81 6.04 -8.54 11.93
N LYS A 82 6.67 -9.62 11.48
CA LYS A 82 6.21 -10.42 10.35
C LYS A 82 5.05 -11.32 10.79
N HIS A 83 4.10 -11.53 9.92
CA HIS A 83 2.96 -12.42 10.18
C HIS A 83 2.44 -13.04 8.89
N LYS A 84 1.89 -14.23 9.00
CA LYS A 84 1.43 -15.07 7.88
C LYS A 84 0.45 -14.35 6.95
N TYR A 85 -0.48 -13.58 7.51
CA TYR A 85 -1.47 -12.83 6.73
C TYR A 85 -0.85 -11.80 5.77
N ALA A 86 0.26 -11.16 6.15
CA ALA A 86 0.97 -10.22 5.27
C ALA A 86 1.61 -10.94 4.08
N GLU A 87 2.20 -12.10 4.32
CA GLU A 87 2.83 -12.92 3.28
C GLU A 87 1.78 -13.43 2.27
N GLU A 88 0.66 -13.94 2.77
CA GLU A 88 -0.45 -14.38 1.93
C GLU A 88 -1.06 -13.24 1.11
N LYS A 89 -1.19 -12.06 1.71
CA LYS A 89 -1.67 -10.85 1.01
C LYS A 89 -0.68 -10.41 -0.06
N ALA A 90 0.61 -10.38 0.25
CA ALA A 90 1.67 -10.05 -0.71
C ALA A 90 1.69 -11.04 -1.88
N ALA A 91 1.57 -12.34 -1.62
CA ALA A 91 1.50 -13.38 -2.64
C ALA A 91 0.28 -13.19 -3.54
N ARG A 92 -0.91 -12.96 -2.98
CA ARG A 92 -2.15 -12.68 -3.75
C ARG A 92 -2.01 -11.44 -4.63
N MET A 93 -1.45 -10.36 -4.09
CA MET A 93 -1.23 -9.13 -4.85
C MET A 93 -0.21 -9.32 -5.97
N ALA A 94 0.85 -10.09 -5.74
CA ALA A 94 1.83 -10.43 -6.76
C ALA A 94 1.20 -11.27 -7.90
N GLN A 95 0.37 -12.25 -7.56
CA GLN A 95 -0.37 -13.04 -8.55
C GLN A 95 -1.37 -12.17 -9.34
N ALA A 96 -2.13 -11.32 -8.65
CA ALA A 96 -3.07 -10.41 -9.30
C ALA A 96 -2.37 -9.44 -10.26
N ARG A 97 -1.18 -8.94 -9.87
CA ARG A 97 -0.34 -8.10 -10.74
C ARG A 97 0.13 -8.85 -11.99
N LYS A 98 0.63 -10.09 -11.83
CA LYS A 98 1.03 -10.93 -12.98
C LYS A 98 -0.13 -11.17 -13.95
N LEU A 99 -1.32 -11.51 -13.44
CA LEU A 99 -2.51 -11.71 -14.26
C LEU A 99 -2.99 -10.41 -14.93
N ALA A 100 -2.89 -9.28 -14.27
CA ALA A 100 -3.22 -7.99 -14.86
C ALA A 100 -2.26 -7.62 -16.01
N HIS A 101 -0.95 -7.83 -15.81
CA HIS A 101 0.06 -7.63 -16.86
C HIS A 101 -0.17 -8.58 -18.05
N ALA A 102 -0.46 -9.86 -17.80
CA ALA A 102 -0.79 -10.81 -18.88
C ALA A 102 -2.02 -10.42 -19.70
N LYS A 103 -2.98 -9.70 -19.07
CA LYS A 103 -4.17 -9.15 -19.74
C LYS A 103 -3.94 -7.75 -20.33
N GLY A 104 -2.70 -7.24 -20.37
CA GLY A 104 -2.39 -5.90 -20.86
C GLY A 104 -2.93 -4.76 -19.98
N ARG A 105 -3.36 -5.05 -18.76
CA ARG A 105 -3.86 -4.04 -17.80
C ARG A 105 -2.76 -3.65 -16.82
N LEU A 106 -2.51 -2.36 -16.74
CA LEU A 106 -1.58 -1.81 -15.76
C LEU A 106 -2.26 -1.79 -14.37
N PHE A 107 -1.62 -2.40 -13.39
CA PHE A 107 -2.21 -2.62 -12.08
C PHE A 107 -2.16 -1.38 -11.19
N THR A 108 -1.07 -0.61 -11.26
CA THR A 108 -0.87 0.57 -10.42
C THR A 108 -0.92 1.88 -11.21
N LYS A 109 -1.26 2.98 -10.53
CA LYS A 109 -1.24 4.32 -11.12
C LYS A 109 0.17 4.69 -11.62
N THR A 110 1.20 4.30 -10.88
CA THR A 110 2.61 4.54 -11.24
C THR A 110 3.01 3.83 -12.52
N GLU A 111 2.56 2.59 -12.72
CA GLU A 111 2.79 1.83 -13.95
C GLU A 111 2.10 2.49 -15.17
N ARG A 112 0.88 3.03 -14.97
CA ARG A 112 0.17 3.77 -16.03
C ARG A 112 0.92 5.02 -16.44
N VAL A 113 1.35 5.83 -15.49
CA VAL A 113 2.12 7.05 -15.74
C VAL A 113 3.47 6.73 -16.40
N LEU A 114 4.15 5.66 -16.00
CA LEU A 114 5.41 5.24 -16.63
C LEU A 114 5.17 4.74 -18.08
N ALA A 115 4.08 4.04 -18.34
CA ALA A 115 3.73 3.57 -19.66
C ALA A 115 3.37 4.75 -20.58
N GLU A 116 2.64 5.75 -20.08
CA GLU A 116 2.34 6.98 -20.83
C GLU A 116 3.62 7.77 -21.16
N LYS A 117 4.53 7.92 -20.20
CA LYS A 117 5.83 8.57 -20.45
C LYS A 117 6.69 7.82 -21.46
N LYS A 118 6.69 6.47 -21.43
CA LYS A 118 7.40 5.68 -22.43
C LYS A 118 6.81 5.85 -23.82
N LYS A 119 5.48 5.83 -23.96
CA LYS A 119 4.81 6.06 -25.24
C LYS A 119 5.11 7.47 -25.79
N ALA A 120 5.01 8.49 -24.93
CA ALA A 120 5.32 9.86 -25.34
C ALA A 120 6.79 10.04 -25.76
N ALA A 121 7.72 9.36 -25.08
CA ALA A 121 9.14 9.37 -25.46
C ALA A 121 9.38 8.63 -26.78
N GLU A 122 8.70 7.54 -27.03
CA GLU A 122 8.78 6.76 -28.25
C GLU A 122 8.19 7.52 -29.44
N GLU A 123 7.04 8.18 -29.27
CA GLU A 123 6.45 9.07 -30.26
C GLU A 123 7.35 10.27 -30.57
N ALA A 124 7.95 10.88 -29.56
CA ALA A 124 8.91 11.98 -29.74
C ALA A 124 10.17 11.53 -30.52
N ALA A 125 10.70 10.34 -30.20
CA ALA A 125 11.82 9.75 -30.91
C ALA A 125 11.46 9.39 -32.36
N ALA A 126 10.27 8.85 -32.61
CA ALA A 126 9.79 8.55 -33.95
C ALA A 126 9.57 9.83 -34.78
N ALA A 127 9.05 10.88 -34.16
CA ALA A 127 8.88 12.19 -34.83
C ALA A 127 10.23 12.85 -35.16
N ALA A 128 11.22 12.72 -34.29
CA ALA A 128 12.58 13.21 -34.54
C ALA A 128 13.26 12.45 -35.68
N ALA A 129 13.12 11.12 -35.71
CA ALA A 129 13.65 10.28 -36.80
C ALA A 129 12.97 10.58 -38.14
N ALA A 130 11.65 10.86 -38.15
CA ALA A 130 10.90 11.26 -39.34
C ALA A 130 11.28 12.66 -39.84
N ALA A 131 11.70 13.55 -38.94
CA ALA A 131 12.19 14.89 -39.33
C ALA A 131 13.59 14.84 -39.95
N GLU A 132 14.46 13.94 -39.53
CA GLU A 132 15.78 13.73 -40.14
C GLU A 132 15.73 12.98 -41.48
N ALA A 133 14.66 12.22 -41.74
CA ALA A 133 14.48 11.46 -42.99
C ALA A 133 13.89 12.26 -44.15
N LYS A 134 13.68 13.60 -44.06
CA LYS A 134 13.34 14.45 -45.20
C LYS A 134 14.61 14.82 -45.95
N PRO A 135 14.87 14.24 -47.14
CA PRO A 135 16.02 14.63 -47.95
C PRO A 135 15.83 16.05 -48.45
N ALA A 136 16.91 16.81 -48.41
CA ALA A 136 17.03 18.09 -49.11
C ALA A 136 16.95 17.84 -50.62
N GLU A 137 15.77 18.00 -51.20
CA GLU A 137 15.55 18.01 -52.64
C GLU A 137 14.93 19.36 -53.00
N ALA A 138 15.74 20.14 -53.65
CA ALA A 138 15.43 21.05 -54.74
C ALA A 138 16.33 22.29 -54.76
N LYS A 139 17.46 22.18 -55.42
CA LYS A 139 17.96 23.32 -56.20
C LYS A 139 17.38 23.19 -57.60
N PRO A 140 16.70 24.17 -58.12
CA PRO A 140 16.64 24.34 -59.58
C PRO A 140 17.84 25.22 -59.98
N GLU A 141 18.71 24.65 -60.77
CA GLU A 141 19.48 25.40 -61.76
C GLU A 141 18.50 25.99 -62.79
N GLY A 142 18.74 27.22 -63.13
CA GLY A 142 18.06 27.89 -64.24
C GLY A 142 18.85 29.12 -64.64
N ALA A 143 19.63 28.95 -65.72
CA ALA A 143 20.02 29.83 -66.82
C ALA A 143 19.88 31.36 -66.67
#